data_83112becad1fd2fb205d2beae85b54ef
#
_entry.id   83112becad1fd2fb205d2beae85b54ef
#
_cell.length_a   1.000
_cell.length_b   1.000
_cell.length_c   1.000
_cell.angle_alpha   90.00
_cell.angle_beta   90.00
_cell.angle_gamma   90.00
#
_symmetry.space_group_name_H-M   'P 1'
#
loop_
_entity.id
_entity.type
_entity.pdbx_description
1 polymer ?
#
loop_
_entity_poly.entity_id
_entity_poly.type
_entity_poly.pdbx_seq_one_letter_code
_entity_poly.pdbx_strand_id
1 'polypeptide(L)'
;LAQIGCFVPASEAVLPIYDQVFTRIGAADDLISGQSTFMVEMLEAKNAIVNATKQSLILFDEIGRGTSTYDGMALAQAIIEYVHDNIGAHTLFSTHYHELTDLENDLSNVVNVHVSAIEENDKVVFLHKIKEGAADQSYGIQVAELAELPKELIIRARKILEELEMKEQNLSKP
;
A
#
# COMPACT_ATOMS: atom_id res chain seq x y z
N LEU A 1 0.37 -3.93 -18.66
CA LEU A 1 -0.34 -4.52 -19.83
C LEU A 1 -0.19 -3.62 -21.06
N ALA A 2 -0.56 -2.33 -21.00
CA ALA A 2 -0.46 -1.41 -22.13
C ALA A 2 0.94 -1.33 -22.74
N GLN A 3 2.01 -1.36 -21.91
CA GLN A 3 3.40 -1.27 -22.36
C GLN A 3 3.84 -2.46 -23.25
N ILE A 4 3.17 -3.59 -23.15
CA ILE A 4 3.43 -4.78 -23.97
C ILE A 4 2.38 -4.99 -25.08
N GLY A 5 1.55 -3.97 -25.35
CA GLY A 5 0.56 -3.99 -26.42
C GLY A 5 -0.74 -4.73 -26.09
N CYS A 6 -0.99 -5.06 -24.83
CA CYS A 6 -2.26 -5.68 -24.43
C CYS A 6 -3.40 -4.65 -24.32
N PHE A 7 -4.62 -5.11 -24.56
CA PHE A 7 -5.82 -4.32 -24.21
C PHE A 7 -5.89 -4.09 -22.70
N VAL A 8 -6.39 -2.91 -22.32
CA VAL A 8 -6.58 -2.49 -20.94
C VAL A 8 -8.05 -2.20 -20.66
N PRO A 9 -8.54 -2.40 -19.44
CA PRO A 9 -9.94 -2.15 -19.08
C PRO A 9 -10.21 -0.65 -18.85
N ALA A 10 -10.02 0.13 -19.91
CA ALA A 10 -10.22 1.58 -19.89
C ALA A 10 -10.82 2.03 -21.21
N SER A 11 -11.67 3.08 -21.17
CA SER A 11 -12.20 3.75 -22.37
C SER A 11 -11.13 4.55 -23.11
N GLU A 12 -10.17 5.08 -22.35
CA GLU A 12 -9.04 5.85 -22.85
C GLU A 12 -7.85 5.65 -21.91
N ALA A 13 -6.64 5.55 -22.46
CA ALA A 13 -5.41 5.49 -21.68
C ALA A 13 -4.29 6.23 -22.43
N VAL A 14 -3.71 7.23 -21.77
CA VAL A 14 -2.53 7.98 -22.27
C VAL A 14 -1.40 7.73 -21.29
N LEU A 15 -0.39 6.99 -21.73
CA LEU A 15 0.71 6.56 -20.90
C LEU A 15 2.05 6.88 -21.55
N PRO A 16 3.08 7.29 -20.79
CA PRO A 16 4.43 7.39 -21.31
C PRO A 16 4.98 6.00 -21.68
N ILE A 17 5.99 5.97 -22.52
CA ILE A 17 6.75 4.76 -22.79
C ILE A 17 7.82 4.66 -21.71
N TYR A 18 7.75 3.62 -20.91
CA TYR A 18 8.72 3.34 -19.86
C TYR A 18 9.90 2.54 -20.39
N ASP A 19 11.11 2.87 -19.95
CA ASP A 19 12.32 2.10 -20.28
C ASP A 19 12.36 0.75 -19.55
N GLN A 20 11.87 0.73 -18.30
CA GLN A 20 11.77 -0.47 -17.48
C GLN A 20 10.55 -0.42 -16.58
N VAL A 21 10.04 -1.58 -16.20
CA VAL A 21 8.97 -1.75 -15.23
C VAL A 21 9.48 -2.66 -14.12
N PHE A 22 9.56 -2.11 -12.90
CA PHE A 22 9.95 -2.85 -11.72
C PHE A 22 8.70 -3.16 -10.89
N THR A 23 8.59 -4.39 -10.45
CA THR A 23 7.45 -4.83 -9.63
C THR A 23 7.93 -5.54 -8.38
N ARG A 24 7.31 -5.22 -7.26
CA ARG A 24 7.33 -6.00 -6.04
C ARG A 24 5.88 -6.17 -5.61
N ILE A 25 5.24 -7.25 -6.02
CA ILE A 25 3.82 -7.52 -5.82
C ILE A 25 3.68 -8.92 -5.23
N GLY A 26 2.99 -9.03 -4.09
CA GLY A 26 2.71 -10.29 -3.41
C GLY A 26 3.87 -10.81 -2.55
N ALA A 27 3.60 -11.88 -1.79
CA ALA A 27 4.60 -12.60 -1.01
C ALA A 27 5.08 -13.80 -1.82
N ALA A 28 6.29 -13.74 -2.37
CA ALA A 28 6.96 -14.91 -2.90
C ALA A 28 7.76 -15.55 -1.77
N ASP A 29 7.25 -16.65 -1.22
CA ASP A 29 8.05 -17.51 -0.33
C ASP A 29 9.03 -18.30 -1.19
N ASP A 30 10.28 -17.90 -1.19
CA ASP A 30 11.34 -18.73 -1.76
C ASP A 30 11.79 -19.79 -0.74
N LEU A 31 10.97 -20.82 -0.61
CA LEU A 31 11.22 -21.97 0.27
C LEU A 31 12.50 -22.74 -0.11
N ILE A 32 13.02 -22.54 -1.33
CA ILE A 32 14.16 -23.31 -1.86
C ILE A 32 15.49 -22.66 -1.44
N SER A 33 15.55 -21.33 -1.38
CA SER A 33 16.78 -20.60 -1.03
C SER A 33 17.00 -20.45 0.48
N GLY A 34 16.02 -20.78 1.32
CA GLY A 34 16.08 -20.59 2.77
C GLY A 34 16.12 -19.14 3.23
N GLN A 35 15.86 -18.19 2.33
CA GLN A 35 15.80 -16.77 2.65
C GLN A 35 14.44 -16.43 3.26
N SER A 36 14.41 -15.50 4.21
CA SER A 36 13.14 -15.01 4.73
C SER A 36 12.40 -14.22 3.65
N THR A 37 11.06 -14.27 3.68
CA THR A 37 10.17 -13.48 2.80
C THR A 37 10.57 -12.00 2.78
N PHE A 38 10.95 -11.46 3.93
CA PHE A 38 11.41 -10.07 4.05
C PHE A 38 12.74 -9.81 3.34
N MET A 39 13.69 -10.76 3.35
CA MET A 39 14.94 -10.63 2.60
C MET A 39 14.69 -10.59 1.09
N VAL A 40 13.81 -11.45 0.58
CA VAL A 40 13.40 -11.45 -0.83
C VAL A 40 12.77 -10.11 -1.20
N GLU A 41 11.87 -9.60 -0.36
CA GLU A 41 11.25 -8.29 -0.53
C GLU A 41 12.30 -7.17 -0.64
N MET A 42 13.29 -7.15 0.25
CA MET A 42 14.35 -6.15 0.22
C MET A 42 15.27 -6.28 -1.00
N LEU A 43 15.54 -7.48 -1.48
CA LEU A 43 16.32 -7.70 -2.71
C LEU A 43 15.58 -7.21 -3.96
N GLU A 44 14.27 -7.41 -4.04
CA GLU A 44 13.43 -6.92 -5.13
C GLU A 44 13.32 -5.39 -5.10
N ALA A 45 13.09 -4.81 -3.93
CA ALA A 45 13.11 -3.35 -3.74
C ALA A 45 14.48 -2.76 -4.12
N LYS A 46 15.58 -3.37 -3.68
CA LYS A 46 16.95 -3.00 -4.07
C LYS A 46 17.12 -2.99 -5.58
N ASN A 47 16.63 -4.03 -6.27
CA ASN A 47 16.76 -4.12 -7.74
C ASN A 47 16.08 -2.91 -8.41
N ALA A 48 14.90 -2.52 -7.98
CA ALA A 48 14.21 -1.33 -8.48
C ALA A 48 15.00 -0.05 -8.17
N ILE A 49 15.40 0.14 -6.91
CA ILE A 49 16.06 1.37 -6.44
C ILE A 49 17.41 1.61 -7.14
N VAL A 50 18.17 0.53 -7.41
CA VAL A 50 19.51 0.64 -8.02
C VAL A 50 19.44 0.82 -9.54
N ASN A 51 18.43 0.27 -10.21
CA ASN A 51 18.38 0.22 -11.66
C ASN A 51 17.34 1.16 -12.30
N ALA A 52 16.38 1.68 -11.53
CA ALA A 52 15.35 2.56 -12.07
C ALA A 52 15.94 3.92 -12.50
N THR A 53 15.36 4.47 -13.54
CA THR A 53 15.62 5.83 -14.06
C THR A 53 14.35 6.68 -13.93
N LYS A 54 14.44 7.96 -14.27
CA LYS A 54 13.25 8.85 -14.35
C LYS A 54 12.19 8.38 -15.34
N GLN A 55 12.56 7.50 -16.28
CA GLN A 55 11.67 6.97 -17.31
C GLN A 55 11.14 5.58 -16.94
N SER A 56 11.44 5.08 -15.74
CA SER A 56 10.95 3.79 -15.27
C SER A 56 9.59 3.89 -14.60
N LEU A 57 8.90 2.77 -14.52
CA LEU A 57 7.70 2.57 -13.69
C LEU A 57 8.03 1.63 -12.55
N ILE A 58 7.73 2.04 -11.32
CA ILE A 58 7.93 1.22 -10.12
C ILE A 58 6.55 0.89 -9.52
N LEU A 59 6.31 -0.39 -9.25
CA LEU A 59 5.08 -0.89 -8.63
C LEU A 59 5.47 -1.62 -7.34
N PHE A 60 5.25 -0.96 -6.20
CA PHE A 60 5.50 -1.51 -4.88
C PHE A 60 4.19 -1.79 -4.15
N ASP A 61 4.02 -3.02 -3.70
CA ASP A 61 2.83 -3.48 -3.02
C ASP A 61 3.16 -3.90 -1.59
N GLU A 62 2.69 -3.12 -0.62
CA GLU A 62 2.82 -3.35 0.83
C GLU A 62 4.26 -3.62 1.31
N ILE A 63 5.24 -2.86 0.84
CA ILE A 63 6.64 -2.94 1.29
C ILE A 63 6.71 -2.69 2.82
N GLY A 64 7.50 -3.53 3.52
CA GLY A 64 7.71 -3.44 4.96
C GLY A 64 6.80 -4.34 5.80
N ARG A 65 5.92 -5.12 5.16
CA ARG A 65 4.99 -6.01 5.88
C ARG A 65 5.68 -7.21 6.56
N GLY A 66 6.84 -7.61 6.07
CA GLY A 66 7.56 -8.80 6.54
C GLY A 66 8.40 -8.62 7.82
N THR A 67 8.33 -7.45 8.49
CA THR A 67 9.08 -7.12 9.70
C THR A 67 8.20 -6.47 10.77
N SER A 68 8.81 -5.91 11.84
CA SER A 68 8.05 -5.17 12.85
C SER A 68 7.38 -3.93 12.25
N THR A 69 6.25 -3.50 12.80
CA THR A 69 5.45 -2.38 12.26
C THR A 69 6.27 -1.11 12.07
N TYR A 70 7.03 -0.70 13.10
CA TYR A 70 7.83 0.52 13.02
C TYR A 70 9.01 0.41 12.06
N ASP A 71 9.71 -0.73 12.02
CA ASP A 71 10.80 -0.94 11.05
C ASP A 71 10.28 -0.95 9.62
N GLY A 72 9.14 -1.62 9.39
CA GLY A 72 8.49 -1.68 8.10
C GLY A 72 8.03 -0.32 7.61
N MET A 73 7.38 0.46 8.47
CA MET A 73 6.93 1.82 8.17
C MET A 73 8.11 2.76 7.88
N ALA A 74 9.17 2.72 8.70
CA ALA A 74 10.36 3.55 8.49
C ALA A 74 11.06 3.23 7.17
N LEU A 75 11.18 1.95 6.81
CA LEU A 75 11.73 1.52 5.52
C LEU A 75 10.86 1.96 4.35
N ALA A 76 9.53 1.78 4.46
CA ALA A 76 8.60 2.19 3.43
C ALA A 76 8.68 3.71 3.18
N GLN A 77 8.68 4.52 4.23
CA GLN A 77 8.85 5.96 4.14
C GLN A 77 10.17 6.33 3.47
N ALA A 78 11.29 5.79 3.95
CA ALA A 78 12.61 6.08 3.40
C ALA A 78 12.72 5.68 1.91
N ILE A 79 12.07 4.61 1.48
CA ILE A 79 12.01 4.19 0.08
C ILE A 79 11.22 5.21 -0.75
N ILE A 80 10.06 5.67 -0.28
CA ILE A 80 9.26 6.69 -0.97
C ILE A 80 10.07 7.96 -1.14
N GLU A 81 10.67 8.48 -0.06
CA GLU A 81 11.51 9.68 -0.08
C GLU A 81 12.70 9.53 -1.04
N TYR A 82 13.38 8.38 -0.98
CA TYR A 82 14.53 8.12 -1.86
C TYR A 82 14.14 8.07 -3.33
N VAL A 83 13.04 7.40 -3.68
CA VAL A 83 12.54 7.34 -5.06
C VAL A 83 12.14 8.74 -5.53
N HIS A 84 11.47 9.52 -4.69
CA HIS A 84 11.06 10.89 -4.98
C HIS A 84 12.28 11.79 -5.25
N ASP A 85 13.24 11.83 -4.33
CA ASP A 85 14.34 12.80 -4.35
C ASP A 85 15.48 12.42 -5.30
N ASN A 86 15.75 11.12 -5.44
CA ASN A 86 16.97 10.66 -6.14
C ASN A 86 16.69 9.99 -7.49
N ILE A 87 15.51 9.38 -7.69
CA ILE A 87 15.19 8.66 -8.92
C ILE A 87 14.20 9.47 -9.77
N GLY A 88 13.10 9.90 -9.19
CA GLY A 88 12.03 10.62 -9.87
C GLY A 88 11.24 9.76 -10.86
N ALA A 89 11.20 8.43 -10.67
CA ALA A 89 10.43 7.49 -11.46
C ALA A 89 8.93 7.59 -11.16
N HIS A 90 8.08 7.29 -12.14
CA HIS A 90 6.66 7.09 -11.87
C HIS A 90 6.48 5.87 -10.96
N THR A 91 5.82 6.07 -9.82
CA THR A 91 5.71 5.03 -8.80
C THR A 91 4.28 4.89 -8.32
N LEU A 92 3.78 3.65 -8.26
CA LEU A 92 2.59 3.29 -7.54
C LEU A 92 3.03 2.50 -6.29
N PHE A 93 2.71 3.04 -5.13
CA PHE A 93 3.08 2.48 -3.84
C PHE A 93 1.81 2.20 -3.04
N SER A 94 1.41 0.93 -2.92
CA SER A 94 0.31 0.57 -2.02
C SER A 94 0.84 0.33 -0.61
N THR A 95 0.09 0.76 0.39
CA THR A 95 0.45 0.59 1.80
C THR A 95 -0.79 0.56 2.68
N HIS A 96 -0.68 -0.11 3.82
CA HIS A 96 -1.64 -0.06 4.91
C HIS A 96 -1.17 0.85 6.08
N TYR A 97 0.01 1.49 5.93
CA TYR A 97 0.50 2.46 6.90
C TYR A 97 -0.16 3.82 6.64
N HIS A 98 -1.16 4.16 7.45
CA HIS A 98 -1.89 5.42 7.30
C HIS A 98 -1.01 6.65 7.52
N GLU A 99 0.01 6.53 8.37
CA GLU A 99 0.97 7.59 8.68
C GLU A 99 1.72 8.07 7.43
N LEU A 100 1.93 7.20 6.45
CA LEU A 100 2.61 7.55 5.20
C LEU A 100 1.77 8.45 4.27
N THR A 101 0.48 8.60 4.54
CA THR A 101 -0.37 9.52 3.78
C THR A 101 0.01 10.98 4.02
N ASP A 102 0.63 11.30 5.16
CA ASP A 102 1.11 12.65 5.46
C ASP A 102 2.24 13.11 4.52
N LEU A 103 2.94 12.19 3.87
CA LEU A 103 4.00 12.50 2.91
C LEU A 103 3.52 13.35 1.70
N GLU A 104 2.23 13.33 1.38
CA GLU A 104 1.65 14.24 0.37
C GLU A 104 1.84 15.71 0.73
N ASN A 105 1.89 16.03 2.03
CA ASN A 105 2.09 17.40 2.51
C ASN A 105 3.56 17.85 2.40
N ASP A 106 4.48 16.93 2.48
CA ASP A 106 5.93 17.19 2.57
C ASP A 106 6.64 17.02 1.22
N LEU A 107 6.16 16.10 0.37
CA LEU A 107 6.78 15.73 -0.90
C LEU A 107 5.95 16.23 -2.09
N SER A 108 6.51 17.13 -2.88
CA SER A 108 5.89 17.58 -4.13
C SER A 108 5.75 16.39 -5.11
N ASN A 109 4.65 16.35 -5.87
CA ASN A 109 4.35 15.25 -6.82
C ASN A 109 4.07 13.87 -6.18
N VAL A 110 3.84 13.83 -4.88
CA VAL A 110 3.22 12.68 -4.20
C VAL A 110 1.74 13.00 -4.02
N VAL A 111 0.88 12.06 -4.35
CA VAL A 111 -0.58 12.18 -4.19
C VAL A 111 -1.14 10.90 -3.58
N ASN A 112 -2.06 11.06 -2.65
CA ASN A 112 -2.79 9.95 -2.08
C ASN A 112 -3.99 9.59 -2.96
N VAL A 113 -4.20 8.30 -3.12
CA VAL A 113 -5.40 7.75 -3.74
C VAL A 113 -5.84 6.52 -2.96
N HIS A 114 -7.14 6.25 -2.95
CA HIS A 114 -7.66 5.07 -2.26
C HIS A 114 -8.69 4.32 -3.11
N VAL A 115 -8.85 3.04 -2.81
CA VAL A 115 -9.92 2.22 -3.39
C VAL A 115 -11.21 2.53 -2.66
N SER A 116 -12.22 3.01 -3.39
CA SER A 116 -13.49 3.39 -2.77
C SER A 116 -14.32 2.19 -2.35
N ALA A 117 -14.90 2.31 -1.15
CA ALA A 117 -15.92 1.42 -0.64
C ALA A 117 -17.15 2.24 -0.24
N ILE A 118 -18.30 1.64 -0.25
CA ILE A 118 -19.55 2.20 0.28
C ILE A 118 -20.13 1.25 1.32
N GLU A 119 -20.77 1.80 2.32
CA GLU A 119 -21.54 1.03 3.28
C GLU A 119 -23.01 1.05 2.85
N GLU A 120 -23.57 -0.12 2.54
CA GLU A 120 -24.95 -0.28 2.12
C GLU A 120 -25.60 -1.41 2.93
N ASN A 121 -26.67 -1.11 3.67
CA ASN A 121 -27.38 -2.07 4.53
C ASN A 121 -26.46 -2.78 5.55
N ASP A 122 -25.63 -2.04 6.25
CA ASP A 122 -24.63 -2.54 7.21
C ASP A 122 -23.56 -3.48 6.58
N LYS A 123 -23.41 -3.44 5.26
CA LYS A 123 -22.39 -4.19 4.52
C LYS A 123 -21.50 -3.27 3.72
N VAL A 124 -20.20 -3.56 3.76
CA VAL A 124 -19.21 -2.86 2.94
C VAL A 124 -19.20 -3.45 1.53
N VAL A 125 -19.38 -2.59 0.54
CA VAL A 125 -19.28 -2.94 -0.88
C VAL A 125 -18.07 -2.21 -1.47
N PHE A 126 -17.09 -2.98 -1.93
CA PHE A 126 -15.91 -2.43 -2.61
C PHE A 126 -16.28 -2.10 -4.06
N LEU A 127 -16.15 -0.83 -4.42
CA LEU A 127 -16.51 -0.36 -5.76
C LEU A 127 -15.41 -0.60 -6.80
N HIS A 128 -14.21 -1.00 -6.37
CA HIS A 128 -13.02 -1.17 -7.24
C HIS A 128 -12.72 0.07 -8.09
N LYS A 129 -13.01 1.25 -7.55
CA LYS A 129 -12.72 2.54 -8.17
C LYS A 129 -11.72 3.30 -7.32
N ILE A 130 -10.77 3.94 -7.99
CA ILE A 130 -9.79 4.81 -7.35
C ILE A 130 -10.42 6.19 -7.18
N LYS A 131 -10.23 6.79 -5.99
CA LYS A 131 -10.56 8.18 -5.66
C LYS A 131 -9.33 8.89 -5.13
N GLU A 132 -9.30 10.20 -5.30
CA GLU A 132 -8.26 11.07 -4.73
C GLU A 132 -8.38 11.17 -3.21
N GLY A 133 -7.25 11.41 -2.56
CA GLY A 133 -7.11 11.52 -1.12
C GLY A 133 -6.83 10.18 -0.41
N ALA A 134 -6.44 10.27 0.86
CA ALA A 134 -6.23 9.12 1.74
C ALA A 134 -7.57 8.43 2.05
N ALA A 135 -7.52 7.16 2.43
CA ALA A 135 -8.69 6.46 2.95
C ALA A 135 -9.00 6.95 4.37
N ASP A 136 -10.26 7.30 4.63
CA ASP A 136 -10.69 7.79 5.94
C ASP A 136 -10.80 6.67 6.99
N GLN A 137 -10.99 5.43 6.56
CA GLN A 137 -11.26 4.28 7.44
C GLN A 137 -10.66 2.99 6.88
N SER A 138 -10.31 2.08 7.78
CA SER A 138 -10.02 0.68 7.45
C SER A 138 -11.30 -0.16 7.57
N TYR A 139 -11.44 -1.18 6.74
CA TYR A 139 -12.61 -2.05 6.70
C TYR A 139 -12.32 -3.49 7.16
N GLY A 140 -11.22 -3.69 7.92
CA GLY A 140 -10.77 -5.04 8.32
C GLY A 140 -11.82 -5.82 9.10
N ILE A 141 -12.50 -5.20 10.07
CA ILE A 141 -13.54 -5.87 10.87
C ILE A 141 -14.78 -6.13 10.03
N GLN A 142 -15.17 -5.22 9.15
CA GLN A 142 -16.29 -5.41 8.23
C GLN A 142 -16.03 -6.56 7.25
N VAL A 143 -14.79 -6.68 6.75
CA VAL A 143 -14.39 -7.81 5.90
C VAL A 143 -14.44 -9.13 6.67
N ALA A 144 -14.01 -9.13 7.93
CA ALA A 144 -14.09 -10.31 8.79
C ALA A 144 -15.57 -10.73 9.06
N GLU A 145 -16.47 -9.76 9.18
CA GLU A 145 -17.91 -9.99 9.31
C GLU A 145 -18.52 -10.54 8.01
N LEU A 146 -18.11 -10.02 6.85
CA LEU A 146 -18.49 -10.56 5.55
C LEU A 146 -17.99 -11.99 5.32
N ALA A 147 -16.84 -12.33 5.91
CA ALA A 147 -16.30 -13.69 5.90
C ALA A 147 -17.00 -14.63 6.91
N GLU A 148 -18.09 -14.17 7.54
CA GLU A 148 -18.92 -14.92 8.49
C GLU A 148 -18.16 -15.44 9.73
N LEU A 149 -17.16 -14.68 10.23
CA LEU A 149 -16.55 -15.01 11.51
C LEU A 149 -17.59 -14.95 12.65
N PRO A 150 -17.41 -15.74 13.74
CA PRO A 150 -18.36 -15.76 14.86
C PRO A 150 -18.69 -14.36 15.40
N LYS A 151 -19.96 -14.08 15.65
CA LYS A 151 -20.43 -12.76 16.10
C LYS A 151 -19.75 -12.27 17.36
N GLU A 152 -19.52 -13.16 18.32
CA GLU A 152 -18.85 -12.84 19.59
C GLU A 152 -17.40 -12.36 19.35
N LEU A 153 -16.71 -12.95 18.36
CA LEU A 153 -15.38 -12.53 17.95
C LEU A 153 -15.41 -11.12 17.34
N ILE A 154 -16.35 -10.86 16.43
CA ILE A 154 -16.51 -9.53 15.80
C ILE A 154 -16.81 -8.46 16.85
N ILE A 155 -17.73 -8.72 17.78
CA ILE A 155 -18.06 -7.77 18.86
C ILE A 155 -16.81 -7.47 19.70
N ARG A 156 -16.03 -8.50 20.04
CA ARG A 156 -14.79 -8.31 20.80
C ARG A 156 -13.74 -7.54 20.02
N ALA A 157 -13.59 -7.81 18.72
CA ALA A 157 -12.66 -7.10 17.84
C ALA A 157 -12.98 -5.60 17.74
N ARG A 158 -14.25 -5.22 17.57
CA ARG A 158 -14.69 -3.80 17.56
C ARG A 158 -14.32 -3.11 18.86
N LYS A 159 -14.57 -3.74 20.00
CA LYS A 159 -14.22 -3.17 21.31
C LYS A 159 -12.70 -2.99 21.48
N ILE A 160 -11.90 -3.94 21.00
CA ILE A 160 -10.43 -3.82 21.04
C ILE A 160 -9.97 -2.66 20.15
N LEU A 161 -10.55 -2.53 18.96
CA LEU A 161 -10.21 -1.43 18.04
C LEU A 161 -10.47 -0.07 18.70
N GLU A 162 -11.66 0.15 19.29
CA GLU A 162 -11.99 1.37 20.05
C GLU A 162 -10.99 1.64 21.18
N GLU A 163 -10.58 0.60 21.93
CA GLU A 163 -9.58 0.73 23.00
C GLU A 163 -8.19 1.14 22.47
N LEU A 164 -7.81 0.66 21.28
CA LEU A 164 -6.53 1.01 20.63
C LEU A 164 -6.54 2.42 20.08
N GLU A 165 -7.59 2.83 19.37
CA GLU A 165 -7.76 4.19 18.84
C GLU A 165 -7.77 5.25 19.96
N MET A 166 -8.44 4.97 21.09
CA MET A 166 -8.41 5.86 22.25
C MET A 166 -7.01 6.00 22.86
N LYS A 167 -6.19 4.93 22.86
CA LYS A 167 -4.80 5.01 23.34
C LYS A 167 -3.94 5.87 22.44
N GLU A 168 -4.08 5.72 21.14
CA GLU A 168 -3.33 6.51 20.15
C GLU A 168 -3.65 7.99 20.24
N GLN A 169 -4.94 8.35 20.33
CA GLN A 169 -5.39 9.75 20.53
C GLN A 169 -4.86 10.35 21.83
N ASN A 170 -4.68 9.55 22.89
CA ASN A 170 -4.14 10.03 24.17
C ASN A 170 -2.62 10.23 24.15
N LEU A 171 -1.90 9.49 23.28
CA LEU A 171 -0.46 9.64 23.07
C LEU A 171 -0.12 10.83 22.16
N SER A 172 -1.05 11.22 21.30
CA SER A 172 -0.89 12.33 20.33
C SER A 172 -1.26 13.70 20.90
N LYS A 173 -1.71 13.78 22.17
CA LYS A 173 -1.94 15.07 22.84
C LYS A 173 -0.65 15.52 23.51
N PRO A 174 -0.17 16.77 23.17
CA PRO A 174 1.05 17.35 23.76
C PRO A 174 0.92 17.59 25.26
#